data_fefc3f29085f3249658f94817e341508
#
_entry.id   fefc3f29085f3249658f94817e341508
#
_cell.length_a   1.000
_cell.length_b   1.000
_cell.length_c   1.000
_cell.angle_alpha   90.00
_cell.angle_beta   90.00
_cell.angle_gamma   90.00
#
_symmetry.space_group_name_H-M   'P 1'
#
loop_
_entity.id
_entity.type
_entity.pdbx_description
1 polymer ?
#
loop_
_entity_poly.entity_id
_entity_poly.type
_entity_poly.pdbx_seq_one_letter_code
_entity_poly.pdbx_strand_id
1 'polypeptide(L)'
;MVLSRTGGGIGTKGPGEKKLETDKRHIKERIYDLKKELYKIKKVRETQRSKRNDIPKVSLVGYTNAGKSTLRNKLCDTGIANAQNKEKVFEADMLFATLDITTRAISLPNNEIITLTDTVGFVRKLPHELVEAFKSTLEEVIYSDLLLHVIDISSDTAEKQIDAVNNVLEELGTENKQIILVFNKIDKVSMERLNYFRDKFKDEKVIEISARLGINLEDLLKLIEKTLPYKLAEVEYIIPYDKQKQ
;
A
#
# COMPACT_ATOMS: atom_id res chain seq x y z
N MET A 1 13.64 33.18 25.83
CA MET A 1 14.32 33.54 24.57
C MET A 1 14.73 35.01 24.70
N VAL A 2 15.99 35.25 25.06
CA VAL A 2 16.48 36.63 25.30
C VAL A 2 17.24 37.07 24.05
N LEU A 3 16.59 37.84 23.22
CA LEU A 3 17.23 38.58 22.14
C LEU A 3 17.77 39.88 22.77
N SER A 4 19.09 39.96 22.99
CA SER A 4 19.70 41.20 23.46
C SER A 4 19.74 42.24 22.33
N ARG A 5 18.95 43.29 22.49
CA ARG A 5 19.11 44.56 21.76
C ARG A 5 20.26 45.33 22.39
N THR A 6 21.42 45.29 21.78
CA THR A 6 22.44 46.31 22.06
C THR A 6 23.11 46.64 20.74
N GLY A 7 22.93 47.93 20.33
CA GLY A 7 23.55 48.48 19.16
C GLY A 7 25.06 48.49 19.31
N GLY A 8 25.73 48.00 18.33
CA GLY A 8 27.17 48.13 18.17
C GLY A 8 27.45 47.99 16.69
N GLY A 9 28.30 48.85 16.17
CA GLY A 9 28.60 49.12 14.80
C GLY A 9 28.65 47.92 13.83
N ILE A 10 28.60 48.27 12.57
CA ILE A 10 28.63 47.40 11.41
C ILE A 10 29.71 46.28 11.60
N GLY A 11 29.25 45.03 11.86
CA GLY A 11 30.15 43.85 11.86
C GLY A 11 30.23 43.00 13.12
N THR A 12 29.59 43.37 14.25
CA THR A 12 29.61 42.52 15.47
C THR A 12 28.35 41.65 15.56
N LYS A 13 28.48 40.38 15.20
CA LYS A 13 27.47 39.34 15.45
C LYS A 13 27.31 39.17 16.96
N GLY A 14 26.12 39.48 17.52
CA GLY A 14 25.79 39.29 18.92
C GLY A 14 25.82 37.82 19.34
N PRO A 15 25.89 37.50 20.64
CA PRO A 15 25.93 36.11 21.15
C PRO A 15 24.72 35.26 20.75
N GLY A 16 23.56 35.92 20.53
CA GLY A 16 22.35 35.26 20.01
C GLY A 16 22.44 34.82 18.54
N GLU A 17 23.14 35.60 17.70
CA GLU A 17 23.37 35.21 16.28
C GLU A 17 24.32 34.05 16.16
N LYS A 18 25.38 33.98 17.00
CA LYS A 18 26.30 32.83 17.05
C LYS A 18 25.58 31.56 17.46
N LYS A 19 24.68 31.64 18.44
CA LYS A 19 23.88 30.49 18.89
C LYS A 19 22.94 30.02 17.78
N LEU A 20 22.24 30.91 17.12
CA LEU A 20 21.36 30.61 16.01
C LEU A 20 22.10 29.95 14.83
N GLU A 21 23.31 30.39 14.54
CA GLU A 21 24.14 29.84 13.46
C GLU A 21 24.66 28.44 13.83
N THR A 22 24.99 28.21 15.10
CA THR A 22 25.37 26.90 15.63
C THR A 22 24.19 25.92 15.58
N ASP A 23 22.99 26.36 16.04
CA ASP A 23 21.78 25.56 16.02
C ASP A 23 21.37 25.19 14.58
N LYS A 24 21.45 26.14 13.64
CA LYS A 24 21.23 25.87 12.21
C LYS A 24 22.21 24.82 11.66
N ARG A 25 23.49 24.83 12.08
CA ARG A 25 24.47 23.85 11.65
C ARG A 25 24.12 22.48 12.18
N HIS A 26 23.81 22.34 13.47
CA HIS A 26 23.41 21.08 14.09
C HIS A 26 22.14 20.49 13.44
N ILE A 27 21.15 21.36 13.14
CA ILE A 27 19.95 20.90 12.43
C ILE A 27 20.31 20.40 11.03
N LYS A 28 21.15 21.09 10.28
CA LYS A 28 21.60 20.66 8.95
C LYS A 28 22.38 19.34 9.00
N GLU A 29 23.26 19.17 9.97
CA GLU A 29 24.00 17.92 10.21
C GLU A 29 23.01 16.79 10.52
N ARG A 30 22.04 17.02 11.40
CA ARG A 30 21.01 16.02 11.73
C ARG A 30 20.15 15.65 10.52
N ILE A 31 19.75 16.64 9.70
CA ILE A 31 19.01 16.37 8.45
C ILE A 31 19.86 15.53 7.49
N TYR A 32 21.15 15.82 7.38
CA TYR A 32 22.06 15.06 6.53
C TYR A 32 22.19 13.60 7.00
N ASP A 33 22.37 13.38 8.31
CA ASP A 33 22.47 12.04 8.90
C ASP A 33 21.18 11.23 8.67
N LEU A 34 20.02 11.85 8.91
CA LEU A 34 18.72 11.22 8.66
C LEU A 34 18.52 10.86 7.19
N LYS A 35 18.91 11.74 6.25
CA LYS A 35 18.88 11.44 4.82
C LYS A 35 19.78 10.25 4.47
N LYS A 36 20.95 10.15 5.07
CA LYS A 36 21.88 9.04 4.88
C LYS A 36 21.33 7.72 5.42
N GLU A 37 20.67 7.75 6.58
CA GLU A 37 19.98 6.59 7.15
C GLU A 37 18.82 6.14 6.25
N LEU A 38 18.00 7.07 5.78
CA LEU A 38 16.91 6.79 4.82
C LEU A 38 17.43 6.15 3.53
N TYR A 39 18.55 6.64 3.00
CA TYR A 39 19.18 6.05 1.82
C TYR A 39 19.63 4.61 2.05
N LYS A 40 20.22 4.31 3.22
CA LYS A 40 20.60 2.94 3.58
C LYS A 40 19.39 2.02 3.68
N ILE A 41 18.33 2.48 4.33
CA ILE A 41 17.07 1.73 4.46
C ILE A 41 16.48 1.45 3.08
N LYS A 42 16.47 2.45 2.19
CA LYS A 42 15.98 2.30 0.82
C LYS A 42 16.76 1.23 0.06
N LYS A 43 18.09 1.23 0.13
CA LYS A 43 18.96 0.23 -0.51
C LYS A 43 18.73 -1.19 0.04
N VAL A 44 18.55 -1.33 1.35
CA VAL A 44 18.21 -2.62 1.98
C VAL A 44 16.86 -3.13 1.49
N ARG A 45 15.85 -2.25 1.43
CA ARG A 45 14.52 -2.58 0.90
C ARG A 45 14.58 -3.02 -0.57
N GLU A 46 15.33 -2.32 -1.42
CA GLU A 46 15.55 -2.70 -2.83
C GLU A 46 16.16 -4.10 -2.95
N THR A 47 17.16 -4.41 -2.13
CA THR A 47 17.80 -5.75 -2.12
C THR A 47 16.85 -6.85 -1.61
N GLN A 48 16.01 -6.55 -0.63
CA GLN A 48 15.00 -7.50 -0.14
C GLN A 48 13.88 -7.70 -1.15
N ARG A 49 13.50 -6.65 -1.88
CA ARG A 49 12.49 -6.71 -2.96
C ARG A 49 12.96 -7.56 -4.13
N SER A 50 14.23 -7.44 -4.53
CA SER A 50 14.79 -8.24 -5.65
C SER A 50 14.76 -9.76 -5.38
N LYS A 51 14.84 -10.16 -4.11
CA LYS A 51 14.72 -11.57 -3.69
C LYS A 51 13.27 -12.08 -3.65
N ARG A 52 12.26 -11.19 -3.69
CA ARG A 52 10.82 -11.51 -3.63
C ARG A 52 10.11 -11.29 -4.95
N ASN A 53 10.84 -11.16 -6.06
CA ASN A 53 10.26 -10.82 -7.36
C ASN A 53 9.33 -11.89 -7.95
N ASP A 54 9.26 -13.08 -7.35
CA ASP A 54 8.45 -14.18 -7.86
C ASP A 54 7.04 -14.25 -7.24
N ILE A 55 6.80 -13.55 -6.12
CA ILE A 55 5.49 -13.55 -5.46
C ILE A 55 4.73 -12.29 -5.88
N PRO A 56 3.51 -12.43 -6.45
CA PRO A 56 2.68 -11.29 -6.83
C PRO A 56 2.33 -10.42 -5.61
N LYS A 57 2.35 -9.10 -5.83
CA LYS A 57 2.12 -8.10 -4.78
C LYS A 57 0.81 -7.38 -5.02
N VAL A 58 -0.07 -7.44 -4.03
CA VAL A 58 -1.36 -6.76 -4.04
C VAL A 58 -1.39 -5.72 -2.93
N SER A 59 -1.69 -4.47 -3.25
CA SER A 59 -1.78 -3.41 -2.24
C SER A 59 -3.21 -2.89 -2.09
N LEU A 60 -3.64 -2.72 -0.83
CA LEU A 60 -4.90 -2.08 -0.49
C LEU A 60 -4.69 -0.57 -0.46
N VAL A 61 -5.41 0.15 -1.29
CA VAL A 61 -5.44 1.62 -1.30
C VAL A 61 -6.86 2.10 -1.02
N GLY A 62 -7.02 3.32 -0.57
CA GLY A 62 -8.34 3.89 -0.32
C GLY A 62 -8.34 4.86 0.85
N TYR A 63 -9.43 5.58 0.99
CA TYR A 63 -9.60 6.61 2.01
C TYR A 63 -9.53 6.03 3.43
N THR A 64 -9.22 6.89 4.42
CA THR A 64 -9.28 6.48 5.83
C THR A 64 -10.68 5.97 6.18
N ASN A 65 -10.74 4.92 7.01
CA ASN A 65 -11.98 4.29 7.43
C ASN A 65 -12.82 3.61 6.30
N ALA A 66 -12.26 3.43 5.10
CA ALA A 66 -12.92 2.65 4.03
C ALA A 66 -13.01 1.15 4.36
N GLY A 67 -12.27 0.68 5.37
CA GLY A 67 -12.31 -0.71 5.83
C GLY A 67 -11.16 -1.57 5.32
N LYS A 68 -10.03 -0.97 4.88
CA LYS A 68 -8.85 -1.68 4.38
C LYS A 68 -8.31 -2.71 5.35
N SER A 69 -8.03 -2.33 6.59
CA SER A 69 -7.48 -3.23 7.61
C SER A 69 -8.46 -4.34 8.00
N THR A 70 -9.77 -4.04 8.00
CA THR A 70 -10.81 -5.06 8.21
C THR A 70 -10.81 -6.07 7.06
N LEU A 71 -10.73 -5.59 5.82
CA LEU A 71 -10.66 -6.43 4.63
C LEU A 71 -9.41 -7.29 4.65
N ARG A 72 -8.23 -6.70 4.90
CA ARG A 72 -6.98 -7.44 5.03
C ARG A 72 -7.09 -8.58 6.04
N ASN A 73 -7.57 -8.30 7.25
CA ASN A 73 -7.72 -9.32 8.29
C ASN A 73 -8.64 -10.46 7.84
N LYS A 74 -9.78 -10.11 7.26
CA LYS A 74 -10.74 -11.11 6.74
C LYS A 74 -10.18 -11.95 5.60
N LEU A 75 -9.45 -11.34 4.66
CA LEU A 75 -8.79 -12.07 3.57
C LEU A 75 -7.68 -12.99 4.09
N CYS A 76 -6.94 -12.57 5.11
CA CYS A 76 -5.96 -13.43 5.77
C CYS A 76 -6.63 -14.63 6.44
N ASP A 77 -7.74 -14.43 7.13
CA ASP A 77 -8.48 -15.52 7.79
C ASP A 77 -9.03 -16.51 6.74
N THR A 78 -9.58 -16.01 5.64
CA THR A 78 -10.14 -16.82 4.55
C THR A 78 -9.05 -17.55 3.76
N GLY A 79 -7.96 -16.87 3.42
CA GLY A 79 -6.84 -17.42 2.66
C GLY A 79 -6.03 -18.46 3.44
N ILE A 80 -5.84 -18.30 4.76
CA ILE A 80 -5.13 -19.25 5.63
C ILE A 80 -5.91 -20.56 5.75
N ALA A 81 -7.24 -20.54 5.70
CA ALA A 81 -8.06 -21.75 5.76
C ALA A 81 -7.78 -22.71 4.58
N ASN A 82 -7.31 -22.19 3.45
CA ASN A 82 -6.95 -22.96 2.26
C ASN A 82 -5.47 -23.40 2.23
N ALA A 83 -4.61 -22.85 3.07
CA ALA A 83 -3.19 -23.14 3.07
C ALA A 83 -2.84 -24.29 4.04
N GLN A 84 -2.70 -25.52 3.53
CA GLN A 84 -2.19 -26.66 4.30
C GLN A 84 -0.68 -26.57 4.64
N ASN A 85 0.02 -25.51 4.24
CA ASN A 85 1.46 -25.30 4.48
C ASN A 85 1.69 -24.10 5.42
N LYS A 86 1.46 -24.28 6.71
CA LYS A 86 1.60 -23.26 7.75
C LYS A 86 3.05 -22.84 8.09
N GLU A 87 4.07 -23.60 7.73
CA GLU A 87 5.41 -23.39 8.29
C GLU A 87 6.30 -22.39 7.53
N LYS A 88 6.04 -22.08 6.26
CA LYS A 88 6.89 -21.16 5.46
C LYS A 88 6.45 -19.69 5.46
N VAL A 89 5.25 -19.38 5.97
CA VAL A 89 4.66 -18.04 5.90
C VAL A 89 4.98 -17.17 7.13
N PHE A 90 5.42 -17.79 8.23
CA PHE A 90 5.60 -17.11 9.53
C PHE A 90 6.88 -16.25 9.65
N GLU A 91 7.88 -16.42 8.81
CA GLU A 91 9.14 -15.67 8.91
C GLU A 91 9.10 -14.24 8.31
N ALA A 92 8.02 -13.85 7.62
CA ALA A 92 7.88 -12.51 7.06
C ALA A 92 7.32 -11.46 8.03
N ASP A 93 6.88 -11.86 9.23
CA ASP A 93 6.11 -11.03 10.16
C ASP A 93 6.96 -10.30 11.24
N MET A 94 8.27 -10.47 11.25
CA MET A 94 9.10 -9.90 12.32
C MET A 94 10.19 -8.99 11.80
N LEU A 95 9.87 -7.76 11.42
CA LEU A 95 10.77 -6.60 11.52
C LEU A 95 10.04 -5.32 11.12
N PHE A 96 9.85 -4.44 12.10
CA PHE A 96 9.36 -3.06 12.03
C PHE A 96 7.87 -2.83 12.34
N ALA A 97 7.60 -2.79 13.65
CA ALA A 97 6.40 -2.21 14.23
C ALA A 97 6.62 -0.72 14.53
N THR A 98 6.31 0.17 13.58
CA THR A 98 5.94 1.58 13.86
C THR A 98 5.52 2.28 12.57
N LEU A 99 4.28 2.74 12.48
CA LEU A 99 3.55 3.28 11.31
C LEU A 99 3.43 2.28 10.16
N ASP A 100 2.90 1.11 10.47
CA ASP A 100 3.22 -0.14 9.80
C ASP A 100 2.42 -0.37 8.54
N ILE A 101 3.16 -0.43 7.44
CA ILE A 101 2.77 -1.23 6.28
C ILE A 101 2.79 -2.68 6.75
N THR A 102 1.63 -3.25 7.00
CA THR A 102 1.52 -4.67 7.33
C THR A 102 1.34 -5.46 6.05
N THR A 103 2.39 -6.19 5.66
CA THR A 103 2.35 -7.12 4.54
C THR A 103 2.09 -8.53 5.07
N ARG A 104 1.13 -9.24 4.48
CA ARG A 104 0.82 -10.64 4.81
C ARG A 104 0.75 -11.48 3.55
N ALA A 105 1.21 -12.71 3.64
CA ALA A 105 1.01 -13.69 2.58
C ALA A 105 -0.37 -14.34 2.72
N ILE A 106 -1.09 -14.43 1.61
CA ILE A 106 -2.37 -15.14 1.53
C ILE A 106 -2.36 -16.11 0.34
N SER A 107 -3.13 -17.19 0.45
CA SER A 107 -3.30 -18.15 -0.63
C SER A 107 -4.56 -17.82 -1.43
N LEU A 108 -4.44 -17.79 -2.75
CA LEU A 108 -5.55 -17.67 -3.69
C LEU A 108 -6.24 -19.03 -3.89
N PRO A 109 -7.44 -19.07 -4.50
CA PRO A 109 -8.17 -20.32 -4.76
C PRO A 109 -7.37 -21.35 -5.59
N ASN A 110 -6.48 -20.92 -6.48
CA ASN A 110 -5.58 -21.75 -7.26
C ASN A 110 -4.32 -22.22 -6.49
N ASN A 111 -4.24 -21.98 -5.17
CA ASN A 111 -3.10 -22.20 -4.29
C ASN A 111 -1.85 -21.33 -4.61
N GLU A 112 -1.96 -20.34 -5.45
CA GLU A 112 -0.91 -19.34 -5.63
C GLU A 112 -0.80 -18.46 -4.37
N ILE A 113 0.42 -18.19 -3.95
CA ILE A 113 0.69 -17.33 -2.80
C ILE A 113 0.91 -15.91 -3.31
N ILE A 114 0.19 -14.96 -2.75
CA ILE A 114 0.39 -13.52 -3.00
C ILE A 114 0.74 -12.80 -1.70
N THR A 115 1.36 -11.64 -1.82
CA THR A 115 1.54 -10.71 -0.69
C THR A 115 0.46 -9.65 -0.73
N LEU A 116 -0.27 -9.50 0.37
CA LEU A 116 -1.26 -8.46 0.56
C LEU A 116 -0.71 -7.40 1.51
N THR A 117 -0.61 -6.17 1.03
CA THR A 117 -0.07 -5.03 1.79
C THR A 117 -1.19 -4.04 2.10
N ASP A 118 -1.39 -3.74 3.39
CA ASP A 118 -2.27 -2.65 3.83
C ASP A 118 -1.47 -1.35 3.85
N THR A 119 -1.93 -0.35 3.12
CA THR A 119 -1.28 0.96 3.07
C THR A 119 -1.96 1.95 4.01
N VAL A 120 -1.27 3.04 4.30
CA VAL A 120 -1.86 4.15 5.06
C VAL A 120 -3.09 4.69 4.32
N GLY A 121 -4.18 4.92 5.07
CA GLY A 121 -5.39 5.51 4.49
C GLY A 121 -5.16 6.94 4.04
N PHE A 122 -5.58 7.25 2.83
CA PHE A 122 -5.54 8.61 2.32
C PHE A 122 -6.47 9.51 3.14
N VAL A 123 -6.00 10.71 3.44
CA VAL A 123 -6.76 11.76 4.12
C VAL A 123 -6.93 12.97 3.20
N ARG A 124 -8.01 13.68 3.39
CA ARG A 124 -8.29 14.90 2.64
C ARG A 124 -7.23 15.97 2.98
N LYS A 125 -6.53 16.51 1.97
CA LYS A 125 -5.44 17.48 2.11
C LYS A 125 -4.26 16.94 2.93
N LEU A 126 -3.53 15.98 2.36
CA LEU A 126 -2.17 15.70 2.82
C LEU A 126 -1.32 16.96 2.54
N PRO A 127 -0.74 17.60 3.56
CA PRO A 127 0.25 18.65 3.32
C PRO A 127 1.40 18.07 2.49
N HIS A 128 1.91 18.83 1.52
CA HIS A 128 3.01 18.39 0.66
C HIS A 128 4.23 17.89 1.44
N GLU A 129 4.47 18.43 2.62
CA GLU A 129 5.52 17.99 3.54
C GLU A 129 5.29 16.55 4.07
N LEU A 130 4.03 16.17 4.27
CA LEU A 130 3.66 14.80 4.67
C LEU A 130 3.69 13.82 3.48
N VAL A 131 3.47 14.28 2.25
CA VAL A 131 3.59 13.45 1.05
C VAL A 131 5.01 12.90 0.92
N GLU A 132 6.05 13.69 1.21
CA GLU A 132 7.44 13.20 1.22
C GLU A 132 7.69 12.16 2.33
N ALA A 133 7.12 12.35 3.52
CA ALA A 133 7.22 11.38 4.60
C ALA A 133 6.46 10.08 4.28
N PHE A 134 5.30 10.19 3.61
CA PHE A 134 4.50 9.04 3.16
C PHE A 134 5.02 8.39 1.88
N LYS A 135 5.91 9.04 1.14
CA LYS A 135 6.49 8.48 -0.10
C LYS A 135 7.08 7.09 0.13
N SER A 136 7.72 6.85 1.28
CA SER A 136 8.28 5.54 1.63
C SER A 136 7.21 4.47 1.88
N THR A 137 6.03 4.86 2.36
CA THR A 137 4.88 3.96 2.57
C THR A 137 4.08 3.77 1.29
N LEU A 138 4.07 4.78 0.42
CA LEU A 138 3.43 4.73 -0.89
C LEU A 138 4.30 4.02 -1.94
N GLU A 139 5.61 3.82 -1.68
CA GLU A 139 6.47 3.01 -2.55
C GLU A 139 5.92 1.59 -2.75
N GLU A 140 5.27 0.99 -1.75
CA GLU A 140 4.65 -0.33 -1.90
C GLU A 140 3.51 -0.34 -2.93
N VAL A 141 2.78 0.77 -3.08
CA VAL A 141 1.76 0.96 -4.12
C VAL A 141 2.40 0.99 -5.50
N ILE A 142 3.53 1.70 -5.63
CA ILE A 142 4.28 1.79 -6.89
C ILE A 142 4.81 0.43 -7.34
N TYR A 143 5.20 -0.44 -6.40
CA TYR A 143 5.77 -1.75 -6.70
C TYR A 143 4.77 -2.91 -6.68
N SER A 144 3.48 -2.63 -6.47
CA SER A 144 2.43 -3.64 -6.55
C SER A 144 2.15 -4.06 -7.98
N ASP A 145 1.77 -5.31 -8.15
CA ASP A 145 1.29 -5.85 -9.43
C ASP A 145 -0.20 -5.55 -9.63
N LEU A 146 -0.95 -5.40 -8.53
CA LEU A 146 -2.38 -5.11 -8.53
C LEU A 146 -2.74 -4.19 -7.36
N LEU A 147 -3.64 -3.24 -7.59
CA LEU A 147 -4.20 -2.36 -6.56
C LEU A 147 -5.67 -2.72 -6.29
N LEU A 148 -6.02 -2.83 -5.01
CA LEU A 148 -7.41 -2.93 -4.55
C LEU A 148 -7.81 -1.59 -3.96
N HIS A 149 -8.59 -0.82 -4.71
CA HIS A 149 -9.10 0.47 -4.25
C HIS A 149 -10.36 0.24 -3.42
N VAL A 150 -10.22 0.23 -2.10
CA VAL A 150 -11.32 0.00 -1.15
C VAL A 150 -12.08 1.29 -0.91
N ILE A 151 -13.38 1.25 -1.21
CA ILE A 151 -14.27 2.40 -1.21
C ILE A 151 -15.42 2.13 -0.23
N ASP A 152 -15.65 3.04 0.70
CA ASP A 152 -16.83 3.03 1.55
C ASP A 152 -18.01 3.64 0.80
N ILE A 153 -18.84 2.81 0.14
CA ILE A 153 -19.99 3.31 -0.60
C ILE A 153 -21.14 3.78 0.29
N SER A 154 -21.06 3.56 1.60
CA SER A 154 -22.05 4.11 2.55
C SER A 154 -21.79 5.58 2.89
N SER A 155 -20.61 6.10 2.54
CA SER A 155 -20.25 7.49 2.79
C SER A 155 -20.91 8.43 1.78
N ASP A 156 -21.51 9.53 2.24
CA ASP A 156 -22.08 10.56 1.37
C ASP A 156 -21.02 11.27 0.51
N THR A 157 -19.76 11.16 0.90
CA THR A 157 -18.62 11.74 0.18
C THR A 157 -17.80 10.69 -0.57
N ALA A 158 -18.35 9.49 -0.83
CA ALA A 158 -17.63 8.39 -1.47
C ALA A 158 -16.96 8.80 -2.79
N GLU A 159 -17.67 9.51 -3.67
CA GLU A 159 -17.13 9.99 -4.94
C GLU A 159 -15.93 10.92 -4.76
N LYS A 160 -16.05 11.90 -3.86
CA LYS A 160 -14.94 12.84 -3.55
C LYS A 160 -13.74 12.11 -2.95
N GLN A 161 -13.98 11.01 -2.24
CA GLN A 161 -12.93 10.17 -1.69
C GLN A 161 -12.24 9.36 -2.79
N ILE A 162 -13.00 8.86 -3.78
CA ILE A 162 -12.48 8.18 -4.97
C ILE A 162 -11.57 9.14 -5.74
N ASP A 163 -12.07 10.35 -6.06
CA ASP A 163 -11.30 11.36 -6.79
C ASP A 163 -10.01 11.73 -6.06
N ALA A 164 -10.08 11.91 -4.73
CA ALA A 164 -8.90 12.23 -3.93
C ALA A 164 -7.84 11.11 -3.93
N VAL A 165 -8.27 9.85 -3.95
CA VAL A 165 -7.36 8.70 -4.04
C VAL A 165 -6.76 8.60 -5.44
N ASN A 166 -7.58 8.76 -6.48
CA ASN A 166 -7.13 8.70 -7.88
C ASN A 166 -6.06 9.77 -8.16
N ASN A 167 -6.28 11.01 -7.72
CA ASN A 167 -5.29 12.09 -7.88
C ASN A 167 -3.93 11.72 -7.26
N VAL A 168 -3.94 11.10 -6.07
CA VAL A 168 -2.67 10.66 -5.44
C VAL A 168 -2.06 9.48 -6.20
N LEU A 169 -2.85 8.56 -6.72
CA LEU A 169 -2.36 7.45 -7.54
C LEU A 169 -1.73 7.96 -8.85
N GLU A 170 -2.29 8.99 -9.48
CA GLU A 170 -1.73 9.68 -10.63
C GLU A 170 -0.40 10.36 -10.28
N GLU A 171 -0.34 11.11 -9.17
CA GLU A 171 0.91 11.73 -8.69
C GLU A 171 2.03 10.70 -8.42
N LEU A 172 1.67 9.46 -8.08
CA LEU A 172 2.59 8.34 -7.88
C LEU A 172 2.99 7.64 -9.18
N GLY A 173 2.40 8.01 -10.32
CA GLY A 173 2.69 7.40 -11.63
C GLY A 173 2.19 5.95 -11.73
N THR A 174 1.03 5.64 -11.13
CA THR A 174 0.45 4.29 -11.13
C THR A 174 -0.61 4.08 -12.21
N GLU A 175 -0.70 4.95 -13.19
CA GLU A 175 -1.72 4.95 -14.26
C GLU A 175 -1.77 3.65 -15.06
N ASN A 176 -0.62 2.98 -15.22
CA ASN A 176 -0.50 1.72 -15.96
C ASN A 176 -0.80 0.46 -15.12
N LYS A 177 -1.23 0.62 -13.87
CA LYS A 177 -1.49 -0.52 -12.99
C LYS A 177 -2.92 -1.03 -13.13
N GLN A 178 -3.07 -2.34 -12.96
CA GLN A 178 -4.39 -2.92 -12.82
C GLN A 178 -4.99 -2.51 -11.47
N ILE A 179 -6.23 -2.00 -11.52
CA ILE A 179 -6.97 -1.58 -10.33
C ILE A 179 -8.29 -2.34 -10.29
N ILE A 180 -8.65 -2.86 -9.11
CA ILE A 180 -9.99 -3.37 -8.82
C ILE A 180 -10.64 -2.40 -7.84
N LEU A 181 -11.80 -1.87 -8.19
CA LEU A 181 -12.63 -1.07 -7.28
C LEU A 181 -13.40 -2.00 -6.35
N VAL A 182 -13.13 -1.91 -5.07
CA VAL A 182 -13.76 -2.75 -4.04
C VAL A 182 -14.78 -1.91 -3.30
N PHE A 183 -16.06 -2.04 -3.68
CA PHE A 183 -17.18 -1.36 -3.03
C PHE A 183 -17.49 -2.06 -1.71
N ASN A 184 -17.00 -1.48 -0.63
CA ASN A 184 -17.14 -2.04 0.70
C ASN A 184 -18.35 -1.42 1.44
N LYS A 185 -18.79 -2.13 2.48
CA LYS A 185 -19.91 -1.78 3.36
C LYS A 185 -21.26 -1.83 2.66
N ILE A 186 -21.43 -2.75 1.71
CA ILE A 186 -22.72 -2.96 1.02
C ILE A 186 -23.87 -3.29 1.99
N ASP A 187 -23.55 -3.79 3.17
CA ASP A 187 -24.50 -4.05 4.27
C ASP A 187 -25.15 -2.78 4.83
N LYS A 188 -24.66 -1.60 4.46
CA LYS A 188 -25.13 -0.30 4.96
C LYS A 188 -25.82 0.56 3.92
N VAL A 189 -25.98 0.08 2.68
CA VAL A 189 -26.52 0.87 1.58
C VAL A 189 -27.79 0.26 1.00
N SER A 190 -28.63 1.12 0.41
CA SER A 190 -29.80 0.68 -0.36
C SER A 190 -29.40 0.11 -1.73
N MET A 191 -30.28 -0.69 -2.33
CA MET A 191 -30.07 -1.20 -3.70
C MET A 191 -29.98 -0.08 -4.73
N GLU A 192 -30.70 1.03 -4.55
CA GLU A 192 -30.64 2.19 -5.42
C GLU A 192 -29.24 2.79 -5.44
N ARG A 193 -28.62 2.96 -4.26
CA ARG A 193 -27.25 3.48 -4.16
C ARG A 193 -26.24 2.51 -4.77
N LEU A 194 -26.42 1.21 -4.55
CA LEU A 194 -25.56 0.19 -5.12
C LEU A 194 -25.64 0.22 -6.66
N ASN A 195 -26.85 0.27 -7.22
CA ASN A 195 -27.06 0.37 -8.67
C ASN A 195 -26.48 1.65 -9.25
N TYR A 196 -26.59 2.78 -8.54
CA TYR A 196 -25.94 4.02 -8.95
C TYR A 196 -24.43 3.87 -9.14
N PHE A 197 -23.74 3.24 -8.18
CA PHE A 197 -22.30 3.00 -8.29
C PHE A 197 -21.95 1.99 -9.38
N ARG A 198 -22.76 0.94 -9.57
CA ARG A 198 -22.61 -0.02 -10.68
C ARG A 198 -22.67 0.68 -12.05
N ASP A 199 -23.68 1.50 -12.25
CA ASP A 199 -23.87 2.21 -13.52
C ASP A 199 -22.75 3.21 -13.78
N LYS A 200 -22.29 3.90 -12.73
CA LYS A 200 -21.24 4.90 -12.82
C LYS A 200 -19.87 4.30 -13.17
N PHE A 201 -19.57 3.11 -12.66
CA PHE A 201 -18.27 2.45 -12.82
C PHE A 201 -18.37 1.15 -13.63
N LYS A 202 -19.36 1.07 -14.55
CA LYS A 202 -19.64 -0.12 -15.37
C LYS A 202 -18.47 -0.58 -16.24
N ASP A 203 -17.59 0.34 -16.63
CA ASP A 203 -16.44 0.08 -17.49
C ASP A 203 -15.18 -0.33 -16.70
N GLU A 204 -15.28 -0.31 -15.37
CA GLU A 204 -14.21 -0.63 -14.44
C GLU A 204 -14.34 -2.05 -13.89
N LYS A 205 -13.25 -2.60 -13.38
CA LYS A 205 -13.29 -3.87 -12.63
C LYS A 205 -13.79 -3.61 -11.23
N VAL A 206 -15.05 -3.94 -10.97
CA VAL A 206 -15.73 -3.67 -9.70
C VAL A 206 -16.08 -4.97 -8.99
N ILE A 207 -15.98 -4.97 -7.67
CA ILE A 207 -16.56 -5.99 -6.81
C ILE A 207 -17.19 -5.36 -5.57
N GLU A 208 -18.32 -5.90 -5.16
CA GLU A 208 -19.12 -5.45 -4.05
C GLU A 208 -18.96 -6.38 -2.86
N ILE A 209 -18.56 -5.86 -1.72
CA ILE A 209 -18.29 -6.67 -0.53
C ILE A 209 -18.83 -6.05 0.74
N SER A 210 -18.99 -6.90 1.76
CA SER A 210 -18.96 -6.45 3.15
C SER A 210 -17.80 -7.12 3.87
N ALA A 211 -16.71 -6.38 4.04
CA ALA A 211 -15.55 -6.88 4.77
C ALA A 211 -15.90 -7.27 6.22
N ARG A 212 -16.86 -6.55 6.84
CA ARG A 212 -17.33 -6.84 8.20
C ARG A 212 -18.06 -8.18 8.28
N LEU A 213 -18.96 -8.43 7.35
CA LEU A 213 -19.82 -9.63 7.34
C LEU A 213 -19.21 -10.80 6.56
N GLY A 214 -18.10 -10.59 5.85
CA GLY A 214 -17.46 -11.62 5.03
C GLY A 214 -18.19 -11.89 3.71
N ILE A 215 -19.04 -10.97 3.24
CA ILE A 215 -19.81 -11.15 2.00
C ILE A 215 -18.90 -10.94 0.79
N ASN A 216 -19.00 -11.86 -0.20
CA ASN A 216 -18.32 -11.85 -1.49
C ASN A 216 -16.77 -11.82 -1.41
N LEU A 217 -16.17 -12.28 -0.30
CA LEU A 217 -14.70 -12.30 -0.17
C LEU A 217 -14.06 -13.38 -1.04
N GLU A 218 -14.70 -14.54 -1.21
CA GLU A 218 -14.22 -15.59 -2.11
C GLU A 218 -14.23 -15.12 -3.57
N ASP A 219 -15.27 -14.37 -3.97
CA ASP A 219 -15.35 -13.84 -5.33
C ASP A 219 -14.32 -12.73 -5.55
N LEU A 220 -13.97 -11.96 -4.51
CA LEU A 220 -12.84 -11.03 -4.56
C LEU A 220 -11.53 -11.78 -4.78
N LEU A 221 -11.27 -12.90 -4.07
CA LEU A 221 -10.05 -13.70 -4.26
C LEU A 221 -9.98 -14.27 -5.69
N LYS A 222 -11.10 -14.77 -6.25
CA LYS A 222 -11.18 -15.23 -7.66
C LYS A 222 -10.93 -14.08 -8.65
N LEU A 223 -11.43 -12.87 -8.36
CA LEU A 223 -11.21 -11.71 -9.22
C LEU A 223 -9.75 -11.24 -9.17
N ILE A 224 -9.11 -11.29 -8.00
CA ILE A 224 -7.67 -11.03 -7.84
C ILE A 224 -6.87 -12.02 -8.68
N GLU A 225 -7.14 -13.32 -8.54
CA GLU A 225 -6.49 -14.39 -9.30
C GLU A 225 -6.60 -14.13 -10.81
N LYS A 226 -7.79 -13.84 -11.31
CA LYS A 226 -8.04 -13.57 -12.73
C LYS A 226 -7.37 -12.28 -13.24
N THR A 227 -7.13 -11.31 -12.36
CA THR A 227 -6.62 -9.99 -12.75
C THR A 227 -5.10 -9.91 -12.65
N LEU A 228 -4.47 -10.69 -11.77
CA LEU A 228 -3.02 -10.71 -11.66
C LEU A 228 -2.37 -11.13 -12.98
N PRO A 229 -1.28 -10.46 -13.39
CA PRO A 229 -0.55 -10.85 -14.58
C PRO A 229 0.09 -12.23 -14.36
N TYR A 230 -0.24 -13.20 -15.20
CA TYR A 230 0.43 -14.49 -15.20
C TYR A 230 1.89 -14.30 -15.63
N LYS A 231 2.81 -14.71 -14.79
CA LYS A 231 4.21 -14.86 -15.18
C LYS A 231 4.34 -16.17 -15.95
N LEU A 232 4.27 -16.10 -17.28
CA LEU A 232 4.57 -17.25 -18.12
C LEU A 232 6.07 -17.53 -18.00
N ALA A 233 6.41 -18.72 -17.50
CA ALA A 233 7.76 -19.25 -17.59
C ALA A 233 7.80 -20.26 -18.76
N GLU A 234 8.69 -20.05 -19.72
CA GLU A 234 8.98 -21.05 -20.73
C GLU A 234 9.84 -22.12 -20.08
N VAL A 235 9.32 -23.35 -20.04
CA VAL A 235 10.01 -24.48 -19.42
C VAL A 235 10.20 -25.55 -20.48
N GLU A 236 11.44 -25.89 -20.78
CA GLU A 236 11.79 -26.98 -21.66
C GLU A 236 11.93 -28.27 -20.86
N TYR A 237 11.08 -29.25 -21.16
CA TYR A 237 11.12 -30.56 -20.53
C TYR A 237 11.79 -31.58 -21.44
N ILE A 238 12.89 -32.17 -21.04
CA ILE A 238 13.50 -33.30 -21.70
C ILE A 238 12.97 -34.57 -21.04
N ILE A 239 12.02 -35.24 -21.70
CA ILE A 239 11.43 -36.51 -21.22
C ILE A 239 12.16 -37.65 -21.89
N PRO A 240 12.89 -38.50 -21.12
CA PRO A 240 13.50 -39.72 -21.66
C PRO A 240 12.44 -40.66 -22.26
N TYR A 241 12.77 -41.30 -23.37
CA TYR A 241 11.84 -42.12 -24.18
C TYR A 241 11.20 -43.29 -23.40
N ASP A 242 11.89 -43.77 -22.39
CA ASP A 242 11.46 -44.88 -21.51
C ASP A 242 10.39 -44.48 -20.49
N LYS A 243 10.14 -43.18 -20.28
CA LYS A 243 9.14 -42.65 -19.33
C LYS A 243 7.92 -42.01 -19.97
N GLN A 244 7.70 -42.20 -21.26
CA GLN A 244 6.53 -41.63 -21.99
C GLN A 244 5.19 -42.30 -21.66
N LYS A 245 5.13 -43.25 -20.76
CA LYS A 245 3.92 -44.02 -20.40
C LYS A 245 3.47 -43.85 -18.95
N GLN A 246 3.79 -42.72 -18.33
CA GLN A 246 3.21 -42.36 -17.01
C GLN A 246 2.35 -41.10 -17.08
#